data_0cbd40999fb1a5eea57d46ec1f3e4d65
#
_entry.id   0cbd40999fb1a5eea57d46ec1f3e4d65
#
_cell.length_a   1.000
_cell.length_b   1.000
_cell.length_c   1.000
_cell.angle_alpha   90.00
_cell.angle_beta   90.00
_cell.angle_gamma   90.00
#
_symmetry.space_group_name_H-M   'P 1'
#
loop_
_entity.id
_entity.type
_entity.pdbx_description
1 polymer ?
#
loop_
_entity_poly.entity_id
_entity_poly.type
_entity_poly.pdbx_seq_one_letter_code
_entity_poly.pdbx_strand_id
1 'polypeptide(L)'
;APDLVLSRVEEVLGFVGLPTIGFHLESAFSQGHYSEVAALLFLFYIIIATIRTWLRKRLVPLYILAALLVIPWGGGIDASHIVRFITEDIVPHPLRVAESFDAATWASFATWLKTMIVDQALPGIVSTLVLTQIALVGAGALTLLFFPLVSPKFLGRFGRTVGHIFLVVARSTPEYILALVFLLLWGPSMLPAIVALSLHNGAIIGHLIGRHTEFLKIRPDAPGGINLYAYDVLPRMYRQFLAFLFYRWEVIMRETAILGILGIATLGFYIDNAFADLRFDRAMFLIVITALLNLGIDALSRRIRRYLRLQTRTEEL
;
A
#
# COMPACT_ATOMS: atom_id res chain seq x y z
N ALA A 1 -11.69 7.50 -3.96
CA ALA A 1 -12.19 8.22 -2.82
C ALA A 1 -11.06 9.11 -2.29
N PRO A 2 -11.30 10.40 -2.00
CA PRO A 2 -10.24 11.33 -1.56
C PRO A 2 -9.61 10.87 -0.24
N ASP A 3 -10.35 10.18 0.60
CA ASP A 3 -9.94 9.67 1.91
C ASP A 3 -8.75 8.70 1.84
N LEU A 4 -8.72 7.84 0.80
CA LEU A 4 -7.66 6.86 0.55
C LEU A 4 -6.37 7.50 -0.02
N VAL A 5 -6.53 8.58 -0.78
CA VAL A 5 -5.37 9.29 -1.35
C VAL A 5 -4.68 10.10 -0.28
N LEU A 6 -5.43 10.78 0.59
CA LEU A 6 -4.86 11.60 1.65
C LEU A 6 -4.07 10.76 2.66
N SER A 7 -4.66 9.63 3.12
CA SER A 7 -3.97 8.74 4.07
C SER A 7 -2.64 8.21 3.53
N ARG A 8 -2.58 7.88 2.24
CA ARG A 8 -1.34 7.41 1.61
C ARG A 8 -0.29 8.51 1.42
N VAL A 9 -0.73 9.71 1.05
CA VAL A 9 0.20 10.85 0.89
C VAL A 9 0.80 11.24 2.24
N GLU A 10 0.00 11.31 3.30
CA GLU A 10 0.49 11.61 4.65
C GLU A 10 1.46 10.55 5.18
N GLU A 11 1.17 9.26 4.92
CA GLU A 11 2.02 8.15 5.31
C GLU A 11 3.39 8.24 4.64
N VAL A 12 3.43 8.41 3.32
CA VAL A 12 4.69 8.49 2.56
C VAL A 12 5.48 9.75 2.92
N LEU A 13 4.82 10.91 3.09
CA LEU A 13 5.48 12.16 3.44
C LEU A 13 6.01 12.15 4.87
N GLY A 14 5.27 11.53 5.81
CA GLY A 14 5.74 11.35 7.19
C GLY A 14 7.01 10.54 7.25
N PHE A 15 7.09 9.50 6.42
CA PHE A 15 8.25 8.64 6.30
C PHE A 15 9.50 9.38 5.78
N VAL A 16 9.35 10.31 4.85
CA VAL A 16 10.46 11.15 4.35
C VAL A 16 10.91 12.20 5.37
N GLY A 17 10.37 12.18 6.62
CA GLY A 17 10.74 13.11 7.68
C GLY A 17 10.03 14.46 7.62
N LEU A 18 8.98 14.60 6.80
CA LEU A 18 8.15 15.80 6.83
C LEU A 18 7.25 15.78 8.07
N PRO A 19 7.06 16.91 8.77
CA PRO A 19 6.29 16.98 10.01
C PRO A 19 4.79 16.84 9.74
N THR A 20 4.38 15.65 9.30
CA THR A 20 2.99 15.24 9.10
C THR A 20 2.49 14.46 10.31
N ILE A 21 1.19 14.18 10.36
CA ILE A 21 0.62 13.31 11.42
C ILE A 21 1.29 11.94 11.39
N GLY A 22 1.60 11.41 10.19
CA GLY A 22 2.33 10.14 10.03
C GLY A 22 3.70 10.15 10.69
N PHE A 23 4.48 11.23 10.50
CA PHE A 23 5.78 11.42 11.14
C PHE A 23 5.69 11.43 12.67
N HIS A 24 4.75 12.20 13.23
CA HIS A 24 4.56 12.25 14.68
C HIS A 24 4.09 10.92 15.25
N LEU A 25 3.25 10.21 14.50
CA LEU A 25 2.76 8.89 14.88
C LEU A 25 3.87 7.85 14.92
N GLU A 26 4.73 7.82 13.91
CA GLU A 26 5.89 6.93 13.85
C GLU A 26 6.90 7.29 14.95
N SER A 27 7.19 8.57 15.16
CA SER A 27 8.07 9.04 16.23
C SER A 27 7.55 8.67 17.62
N ALA A 28 6.27 8.91 17.90
CA ALA A 28 5.67 8.51 19.16
C ALA A 28 5.66 6.99 19.37
N PHE A 29 5.46 6.24 18.28
CA PHE A 29 5.48 4.79 18.31
C PHE A 29 6.88 4.24 18.61
N SER A 30 7.90 4.72 17.92
CA SER A 30 9.30 4.29 18.11
C SER A 30 9.83 4.63 19.51
N GLN A 31 9.30 5.69 20.14
CA GLN A 31 9.61 6.08 21.52
C GLN A 31 8.78 5.33 22.58
N GLY A 32 7.82 4.50 22.18
CA GLY A 32 6.96 3.76 23.10
C GLY A 32 5.85 4.60 23.76
N HIS A 33 5.57 5.79 23.25
CA HIS A 33 4.53 6.69 23.77
C HIS A 33 3.15 6.29 23.25
N TYR A 34 2.63 5.14 23.64
CA TYR A 34 1.39 4.56 23.09
C TYR A 34 0.13 5.41 23.32
N SER A 35 0.10 6.23 24.38
CA SER A 35 -1.00 7.17 24.62
C SER A 35 -1.03 8.29 23.57
N GLU A 36 0.12 8.77 23.14
CA GLU A 36 0.25 9.76 22.07
C GLU A 36 -0.12 9.14 20.71
N VAL A 37 0.33 7.90 20.45
CA VAL A 37 -0.07 7.14 19.27
C VAL A 37 -1.60 7.02 19.18
N ALA A 38 -2.26 6.65 20.28
CA ALA A 38 -3.70 6.53 20.33
C ALA A 38 -4.41 7.87 20.07
N ALA A 39 -3.91 8.96 20.64
CA ALA A 39 -4.45 10.30 20.44
C ALA A 39 -4.28 10.78 18.97
N LEU A 40 -3.11 10.55 18.38
CA LEU A 40 -2.84 10.89 16.98
C LEU A 40 -3.69 10.06 16.02
N LEU A 41 -3.87 8.76 16.28
CA LEU A 41 -4.79 7.91 15.51
C LEU A 41 -6.23 8.41 15.60
N PHE A 42 -6.69 8.78 16.79
CA PHE A 42 -8.03 9.33 16.97
C PHE A 42 -8.21 10.64 16.19
N LEU A 43 -7.23 11.55 16.26
CA LEU A 43 -7.21 12.78 15.47
C LEU A 43 -7.24 12.48 13.96
N PHE A 44 -6.48 11.50 13.50
CA PHE A 44 -6.46 11.06 12.11
C PHE A 44 -7.84 10.58 11.64
N TYR A 45 -8.54 9.78 12.46
CA TYR A 45 -9.91 9.36 12.13
C TYR A 45 -10.92 10.52 12.12
N ILE A 46 -10.77 11.52 12.99
CA ILE A 46 -11.61 12.72 12.96
C ILE A 46 -11.39 13.48 11.65
N ILE A 47 -10.15 13.65 11.22
CA ILE A 47 -9.81 14.32 9.96
C ILE A 47 -10.44 13.57 8.78
N ILE A 48 -10.29 12.24 8.70
CA ILE A 48 -10.90 11.43 7.64
C ILE A 48 -12.43 11.54 7.66
N ALA A 49 -13.05 11.49 8.83
CA ALA A 49 -14.50 11.59 8.95
C ALA A 49 -15.03 12.96 8.51
N THR A 50 -14.27 14.03 8.76
CA THR A 50 -14.65 15.41 8.46
C THR A 50 -14.18 15.92 7.11
N ILE A 51 -13.27 15.21 6.42
CA ILE A 51 -12.64 15.65 5.17
C ILE A 51 -13.66 16.07 4.10
N ARG A 52 -14.78 15.36 4.02
CA ARG A 52 -15.86 15.67 3.05
C ARG A 52 -16.61 16.97 3.35
N THR A 53 -16.52 17.48 4.58
CA THR A 53 -17.21 18.72 4.97
C THR A 53 -16.39 19.94 4.57
N TRP A 54 -15.07 19.89 4.70
CA TRP A 54 -14.19 21.01 4.42
C TRP A 54 -13.44 20.88 3.07
N LEU A 55 -13.17 19.65 2.55
CA LEU A 55 -12.57 19.46 1.22
C LEU A 55 -13.65 19.50 0.12
N ARG A 56 -14.23 20.68 -0.10
CA ARG A 56 -15.25 20.89 -1.15
C ARG A 56 -14.60 21.35 -2.44
N LYS A 57 -15.08 20.87 -3.58
CA LYS A 57 -14.56 21.26 -4.92
C LYS A 57 -14.48 22.77 -5.13
N ARG A 58 -15.42 23.53 -4.54
CA ARG A 58 -15.44 25.00 -4.63
C ARG A 58 -14.29 25.69 -3.90
N LEU A 59 -13.71 25.03 -2.87
CA LEU A 59 -12.61 25.55 -2.06
C LEU A 59 -11.23 25.15 -2.57
N VAL A 60 -11.14 24.28 -3.57
CA VAL A 60 -9.87 23.82 -4.15
C VAL A 60 -8.97 24.97 -4.58
N PRO A 61 -9.45 26.03 -5.29
CA PRO A 61 -8.60 27.17 -5.65
C PRO A 61 -8.03 27.89 -4.43
N LEU A 62 -8.84 28.01 -3.36
CA LEU A 62 -8.40 28.63 -2.10
C LEU A 62 -7.32 27.80 -1.41
N TYR A 63 -7.45 26.47 -1.41
CA TYR A 63 -6.42 25.58 -0.86
C TYR A 63 -5.12 25.63 -1.65
N ILE A 64 -5.21 25.68 -2.98
CA ILE A 64 -4.03 25.85 -3.84
C ILE A 64 -3.33 27.19 -3.53
N LEU A 65 -4.10 28.28 -3.43
CA LEU A 65 -3.55 29.59 -3.08
C LEU A 65 -2.91 29.58 -1.69
N ALA A 66 -3.58 29.01 -0.69
CA ALA A 66 -3.05 28.89 0.65
C ALA A 66 -1.76 28.02 0.67
N ALA A 67 -1.72 26.92 -0.06
CA ALA A 67 -0.53 26.09 -0.19
C ALA A 67 0.62 26.86 -0.81
N LEU A 68 0.39 27.62 -1.88
CA LEU A 68 1.41 28.47 -2.53
C LEU A 68 1.95 29.55 -1.59
N LEU A 69 1.13 30.09 -0.70
CA LEU A 69 1.55 31.10 0.28
C LEU A 69 2.34 30.50 1.46
N VAL A 70 2.07 29.24 1.80
CA VAL A 70 2.71 28.56 2.93
C VAL A 70 3.97 27.80 2.51
N ILE A 71 4.15 27.49 1.21
CA ILE A 71 5.37 26.84 0.73
C ILE A 71 6.59 27.69 1.12
N PRO A 72 7.56 27.12 1.84
CA PRO A 72 8.79 27.82 2.16
C PRO A 72 9.64 27.99 0.88
N TRP A 73 9.63 29.18 0.32
CA TRP A 73 10.42 29.54 -0.88
C TRP A 73 11.94 29.67 -0.59
N GLY A 74 12.39 29.35 0.63
CA GLY A 74 13.75 29.60 1.11
C GLY A 74 14.81 28.57 0.71
N GLY A 75 14.47 27.50 0.04
CA GLY A 75 15.43 26.50 -0.45
C GLY A 75 15.67 26.66 -1.94
N GLY A 76 16.72 27.36 -2.33
CA GLY A 76 17.17 27.35 -3.72
C GLY A 76 17.52 25.92 -4.15
N ILE A 77 16.93 25.46 -5.26
CA ILE A 77 17.37 24.20 -5.89
C ILE A 77 18.74 24.47 -6.49
N ASP A 78 19.78 23.96 -5.86
CA ASP A 78 21.13 24.03 -6.42
C ASP A 78 21.28 22.93 -7.48
N ALA A 79 21.43 23.36 -8.74
CA ALA A 79 21.64 22.45 -9.86
C ALA A 79 22.88 21.57 -9.68
N SER A 80 23.88 22.04 -8.93
CA SER A 80 25.09 21.28 -8.64
C SER A 80 24.80 20.01 -7.85
N HIS A 81 23.87 20.05 -6.90
CA HIS A 81 23.46 18.87 -6.13
C HIS A 81 22.74 17.84 -7.00
N ILE A 82 21.92 18.30 -7.96
CA ILE A 82 21.25 17.40 -8.91
C ILE A 82 22.28 16.74 -9.82
N VAL A 83 23.21 17.52 -10.36
CA VAL A 83 24.29 16.98 -11.22
C VAL A 83 25.12 15.97 -10.44
N ARG A 84 25.58 16.32 -9.23
CA ARG A 84 26.33 15.42 -8.37
C ARG A 84 25.58 14.12 -8.08
N PHE A 85 24.30 14.23 -7.73
CA PHE A 85 23.48 13.04 -7.49
C PHE A 85 23.46 12.10 -8.69
N ILE A 86 23.24 12.64 -9.90
CA ILE A 86 23.15 11.84 -11.13
C ILE A 86 24.51 11.28 -11.58
N THR A 87 25.61 12.06 -11.43
CA THR A 87 26.92 11.68 -11.96
C THR A 87 27.80 10.95 -10.98
N GLU A 88 27.56 11.10 -9.67
CA GLU A 88 28.41 10.54 -8.64
C GLU A 88 27.64 9.60 -7.70
N ASP A 89 26.56 10.07 -7.06
CA ASP A 89 25.95 9.38 -5.93
C ASP A 89 25.25 8.08 -6.34
N ILE A 90 24.55 8.06 -7.50
CA ILE A 90 23.86 6.87 -8.01
C ILE A 90 24.73 5.96 -8.85
N VAL A 91 25.94 6.39 -9.20
CA VAL A 91 26.87 5.56 -9.98
C VAL A 91 27.43 4.43 -9.11
N PRO A 92 27.39 3.16 -9.58
CA PRO A 92 27.94 2.03 -8.83
C PRO A 92 29.36 2.29 -8.34
N HIS A 93 29.61 2.04 -7.06
CA HIS A 93 30.89 2.35 -6.42
C HIS A 93 32.14 1.90 -7.19
N PRO A 94 32.22 0.69 -7.81
CA PRO A 94 33.39 0.29 -8.58
C PRO A 94 33.65 1.15 -9.82
N LEU A 95 32.60 1.72 -10.42
CA LEU A 95 32.72 2.60 -11.58
C LEU A 95 33.04 4.04 -11.19
N ARG A 96 32.58 4.48 -10.01
CA ARG A 96 32.82 5.82 -9.49
C ARG A 96 34.28 6.04 -9.08
N VAL A 97 34.91 5.01 -8.51
CA VAL A 97 36.30 5.08 -7.99
C VAL A 97 37.33 4.70 -9.04
N ALA A 98 36.88 4.27 -10.22
CA ALA A 98 37.79 3.81 -11.28
C ALA A 98 38.56 4.98 -11.91
N GLU A 99 39.89 4.89 -11.90
CA GLU A 99 40.78 5.80 -12.66
C GLU A 99 40.82 5.45 -14.15
N SER A 100 40.60 4.18 -14.48
CA SER A 100 40.57 3.67 -15.86
C SER A 100 39.48 2.60 -16.02
N PHE A 101 38.88 2.51 -17.21
CA PHE A 101 37.88 1.48 -17.53
C PHE A 101 38.55 0.23 -18.13
N ASP A 102 39.37 -0.42 -17.34
CA ASP A 102 40.11 -1.64 -17.71
C ASP A 102 39.35 -2.93 -17.29
N ALA A 103 39.95 -4.08 -17.62
CA ALA A 103 39.36 -5.37 -17.28
C ALA A 103 39.19 -5.58 -15.78
N ALA A 104 40.03 -4.99 -14.94
CA ALA A 104 39.95 -5.09 -13.49
C ALA A 104 38.75 -4.31 -12.94
N THR A 105 38.47 -3.13 -13.47
CA THR A 105 37.28 -2.32 -13.15
C THR A 105 36.01 -3.06 -13.49
N TRP A 106 35.94 -3.65 -14.69
CA TRP A 106 34.76 -4.43 -15.08
C TRP A 106 34.59 -5.70 -14.23
N ALA A 107 35.66 -6.36 -13.83
CA ALA A 107 35.60 -7.50 -12.91
C ALA A 107 35.09 -7.08 -11.52
N SER A 108 35.52 -5.92 -11.02
CA SER A 108 35.03 -5.34 -9.76
C SER A 108 33.54 -4.96 -9.83
N PHE A 109 33.12 -4.37 -10.94
CA PHE A 109 31.70 -4.07 -11.19
C PHE A 109 30.85 -5.35 -11.27
N ALA A 110 31.33 -6.39 -11.99
CA ALA A 110 30.62 -7.66 -12.07
C ALA A 110 30.49 -8.33 -10.68
N THR A 111 31.51 -8.23 -9.84
CA THR A 111 31.46 -8.72 -8.46
C THR A 111 30.45 -7.94 -7.63
N TRP A 112 30.45 -6.61 -7.72
CA TRP A 112 29.45 -5.76 -7.07
C TRP A 112 28.04 -6.11 -7.52
N LEU A 113 27.81 -6.24 -8.84
CA LEU A 113 26.52 -6.58 -9.40
C LEU A 113 26.03 -7.96 -8.94
N LYS A 114 26.94 -8.94 -8.91
CA LYS A 114 26.62 -10.28 -8.39
C LYS A 114 26.21 -10.23 -6.93
N THR A 115 26.93 -9.52 -6.09
CA THR A 115 26.60 -9.33 -4.65
C THR A 115 25.23 -8.65 -4.51
N MET A 116 24.96 -7.59 -5.28
CA MET A 116 23.67 -6.89 -5.25
C MET A 116 22.51 -7.80 -5.66
N ILE A 117 22.71 -8.63 -6.69
CA ILE A 117 21.65 -9.53 -7.16
C ILE A 117 21.44 -10.69 -6.18
N VAL A 118 22.52 -11.37 -5.77
CA VAL A 118 22.41 -12.62 -5.00
C VAL A 118 22.07 -12.38 -3.54
N ASP A 119 22.69 -11.37 -2.92
CA ASP A 119 22.62 -11.18 -1.47
C ASP A 119 21.50 -10.21 -1.05
N GLN A 120 20.99 -9.38 -1.97
CA GLN A 120 19.96 -8.38 -1.66
C GLN A 120 18.73 -8.48 -2.58
N ALA A 121 18.89 -8.37 -3.90
CA ALA A 121 17.74 -8.31 -4.80
C ALA A 121 16.95 -9.62 -4.83
N LEU A 122 17.60 -10.77 -4.99
CA LEU A 122 16.93 -12.08 -5.04
C LEU A 122 16.19 -12.41 -3.74
N PRO A 123 16.80 -12.35 -2.55
CA PRO A 123 16.08 -12.57 -1.29
C PRO A 123 14.93 -11.57 -1.11
N GLY A 124 15.17 -10.29 -1.43
CA GLY A 124 14.15 -9.25 -1.37
C GLY A 124 12.97 -9.51 -2.31
N ILE A 125 13.22 -9.92 -3.56
CA ILE A 125 12.19 -10.29 -4.54
C ILE A 125 11.35 -11.46 -4.00
N VAL A 126 12.00 -12.53 -3.54
CA VAL A 126 11.30 -13.73 -3.05
C VAL A 126 10.42 -13.36 -1.86
N SER A 127 10.97 -12.67 -0.87
CA SER A 127 10.20 -12.25 0.32
C SER A 127 9.04 -11.33 -0.04
N THR A 128 9.26 -10.36 -0.94
CA THR A 128 8.22 -9.45 -1.42
C THR A 128 7.10 -10.20 -2.14
N LEU A 129 7.43 -11.14 -3.02
CA LEU A 129 6.45 -11.95 -3.74
C LEU A 129 5.67 -12.86 -2.80
N VAL A 130 6.35 -13.57 -1.89
CA VAL A 130 5.70 -14.46 -0.91
C VAL A 130 4.71 -13.69 -0.04
N LEU A 131 5.18 -12.58 0.55
CA LEU A 131 4.33 -11.75 1.41
C LEU A 131 3.12 -11.20 0.64
N THR A 132 3.34 -10.69 -0.58
CA THR A 132 2.26 -10.17 -1.44
C THR A 132 1.24 -11.25 -1.79
N GLN A 133 1.68 -12.47 -2.14
CA GLN A 133 0.75 -13.55 -2.50
C GLN A 133 -0.08 -14.00 -1.31
N ILE A 134 0.52 -14.17 -0.14
CA ILE A 134 -0.20 -14.56 1.08
C ILE A 134 -1.19 -13.46 1.47
N ALA A 135 -0.78 -12.18 1.42
CA ALA A 135 -1.66 -11.05 1.70
C ALA A 135 -2.82 -10.95 0.69
N LEU A 136 -2.57 -11.24 -0.59
CA LEU A 136 -3.61 -11.27 -1.63
C LEU A 136 -4.66 -12.35 -1.35
N VAL A 137 -4.22 -13.55 -1.03
CA VAL A 137 -5.13 -14.67 -0.66
C VAL A 137 -5.91 -14.32 0.60
N GLY A 138 -5.23 -13.78 1.62
CA GLY A 138 -5.86 -13.30 2.85
C GLY A 138 -6.90 -12.20 2.60
N ALA A 139 -6.57 -11.21 1.77
CA ALA A 139 -7.51 -10.16 1.36
C ALA A 139 -8.72 -10.74 0.63
N GLY A 140 -8.52 -11.73 -0.25
CA GLY A 140 -9.59 -12.45 -0.91
C GLY A 140 -10.52 -13.17 0.07
N ALA A 141 -9.96 -13.93 1.00
CA ALA A 141 -10.71 -14.64 2.03
C ALA A 141 -11.50 -13.67 2.93
N LEU A 142 -10.85 -12.60 3.40
CA LEU A 142 -11.51 -11.58 4.22
C LEU A 142 -12.57 -10.79 3.43
N THR A 143 -12.38 -10.57 2.14
CA THR A 143 -13.43 -9.98 1.28
C THR A 143 -14.69 -10.82 1.31
N LEU A 144 -14.57 -12.15 1.13
CA LEU A 144 -15.70 -13.07 1.15
C LEU A 144 -16.40 -13.08 2.52
N LEU A 145 -15.66 -12.92 3.59
CA LEU A 145 -16.20 -12.80 4.94
C LEU A 145 -16.88 -11.44 5.19
N PHE A 146 -16.36 -10.37 4.62
CA PHE A 146 -16.75 -9.00 4.97
C PHE A 146 -17.86 -8.43 4.10
N PHE A 147 -17.99 -8.81 2.82
CA PHE A 147 -19.02 -8.21 1.97
C PHE A 147 -20.44 -8.42 2.47
N PRO A 148 -20.82 -9.55 3.14
CA PRO A 148 -22.15 -9.70 3.71
C PRO A 148 -22.47 -8.69 4.80
N LEU A 149 -21.46 -8.17 5.51
CA LEU A 149 -21.62 -7.23 6.63
C LEU A 149 -22.25 -5.90 6.19
N VAL A 150 -22.07 -5.50 4.93
CA VAL A 150 -22.62 -4.25 4.40
C VAL A 150 -23.74 -4.47 3.38
N SER A 151 -24.01 -5.73 3.05
CA SER A 151 -25.06 -6.10 2.09
C SER A 151 -26.48 -6.05 2.72
N PRO A 152 -27.44 -5.40 2.09
CA PRO A 152 -28.84 -5.39 2.55
C PRO A 152 -29.53 -6.75 2.42
N LYS A 153 -28.89 -7.71 1.74
CA LYS A 153 -29.44 -9.06 1.52
C LYS A 153 -29.25 -9.99 2.73
N PHE A 154 -28.26 -9.68 3.60
CA PHE A 154 -27.88 -10.56 4.70
C PHE A 154 -28.16 -9.94 6.08
N LEU A 155 -27.96 -8.63 6.23
CA LEU A 155 -28.09 -7.95 7.52
C LEU A 155 -29.15 -6.84 7.49
N GLY A 156 -29.88 -6.73 8.61
CA GLY A 156 -30.78 -5.61 8.86
C GLY A 156 -30.05 -4.28 9.02
N ARG A 157 -30.78 -3.18 9.15
CA ARG A 157 -30.22 -1.81 9.22
C ARG A 157 -29.13 -1.67 10.28
N PHE A 158 -29.36 -2.16 11.50
CA PHE A 158 -28.40 -2.05 12.59
C PHE A 158 -27.11 -2.84 12.32
N GLY A 159 -27.21 -4.14 11.97
CA GLY A 159 -26.02 -4.96 11.68
C GLY A 159 -25.21 -4.40 10.50
N ARG A 160 -25.90 -3.87 9.49
CA ARG A 160 -25.27 -3.23 8.33
C ARG A 160 -24.54 -1.93 8.70
N THR A 161 -25.11 -1.12 9.63
CA THR A 161 -24.43 0.09 10.12
C THR A 161 -23.16 -0.28 10.85
N VAL A 162 -23.20 -1.26 11.76
CA VAL A 162 -22.01 -1.76 12.49
C VAL A 162 -20.98 -2.32 11.51
N GLY A 163 -21.39 -3.16 10.56
CA GLY A 163 -20.51 -3.69 9.52
C GLY A 163 -19.89 -2.60 8.65
N HIS A 164 -20.66 -1.57 8.31
CA HIS A 164 -20.17 -0.42 7.55
C HIS A 164 -19.09 0.35 8.35
N ILE A 165 -19.35 0.65 9.63
CA ILE A 165 -18.38 1.34 10.50
C ILE A 165 -17.09 0.52 10.60
N PHE A 166 -17.21 -0.78 10.87
CA PHE A 166 -16.05 -1.68 10.92
C PHE A 166 -15.22 -1.64 9.63
N LEU A 167 -15.84 -1.77 8.46
CA LEU A 167 -15.14 -1.73 7.19
C LEU A 167 -14.58 -0.33 6.87
N VAL A 168 -15.25 0.74 7.30
CA VAL A 168 -14.72 2.10 7.15
C VAL A 168 -13.45 2.26 7.98
N VAL A 169 -13.45 1.85 9.23
CA VAL A 169 -12.26 1.89 10.10
C VAL A 169 -11.14 1.05 9.50
N ALA A 170 -11.39 -0.22 9.16
CA ALA A 170 -10.36 -1.12 8.66
C ALA A 170 -9.73 -0.65 7.33
N ARG A 171 -10.50 -0.06 6.42
CA ARG A 171 -10.00 0.45 5.13
C ARG A 171 -9.40 1.85 5.20
N SER A 172 -9.76 2.64 6.23
CA SER A 172 -9.25 4.01 6.40
C SER A 172 -8.00 4.05 7.26
N THR A 173 -7.76 3.02 8.07
CA THR A 173 -6.48 2.88 8.78
C THR A 173 -5.41 2.50 7.76
N PRO A 174 -4.33 3.28 7.64
CA PRO A 174 -3.21 2.93 6.79
C PRO A 174 -2.64 1.55 7.15
N GLU A 175 -2.27 0.79 6.14
CA GLU A 175 -1.72 -0.57 6.29
C GLU A 175 -0.45 -0.62 7.14
N TYR A 176 0.38 0.43 7.05
CA TYR A 176 1.58 0.58 7.86
C TYR A 176 1.26 0.67 9.36
N ILE A 177 0.27 1.49 9.72
CA ILE A 177 -0.17 1.64 11.13
C ILE A 177 -0.76 0.34 11.65
N LEU A 178 -1.57 -0.35 10.85
CA LEU A 178 -2.09 -1.67 11.20
C LEU A 178 -0.95 -2.67 11.43
N ALA A 179 0.06 -2.66 10.56
CA ALA A 179 1.21 -3.53 10.68
C ALA A 179 2.02 -3.23 11.95
N LEU A 180 2.21 -1.96 12.32
CA LEU A 180 2.83 -1.55 13.58
C LEU A 180 2.07 -2.07 14.80
N VAL A 181 0.74 -1.89 14.82
CA VAL A 181 -0.10 -2.40 15.92
C VAL A 181 0.01 -3.92 16.04
N PHE A 182 -0.04 -4.63 14.92
CA PHE A 182 0.11 -6.09 14.93
C PHE A 182 1.53 -6.54 15.28
N LEU A 183 2.55 -5.75 14.91
CA LEU A 183 3.94 -6.01 15.31
C LEU A 183 4.09 -5.98 16.84
N LEU A 184 3.42 -5.04 17.52
CA LEU A 184 3.39 -5.01 18.98
C LEU A 184 2.70 -6.23 19.60
N LEU A 185 1.63 -6.70 18.95
CA LEU A 185 0.85 -7.82 19.48
C LEU A 185 1.54 -9.17 19.29
N TRP A 186 2.23 -9.37 18.16
CA TRP A 186 2.76 -10.68 17.74
C TRP A 186 4.27 -10.73 17.60
N GLY A 187 4.96 -9.61 17.79
CA GLY A 187 6.41 -9.53 17.63
C GLY A 187 6.87 -9.45 16.16
N PRO A 188 8.20 -9.33 15.96
CA PRO A 188 8.80 -9.12 14.64
C PRO A 188 8.71 -10.40 13.79
N SER A 189 7.87 -10.39 12.77
CA SER A 189 7.69 -11.46 11.79
C SER A 189 6.99 -10.92 10.54
N MET A 190 6.79 -11.77 9.52
CA MET A 190 5.96 -11.39 8.35
C MET A 190 4.46 -11.36 8.67
N LEU A 191 4.01 -11.99 9.76
CA LEU A 191 2.59 -12.14 10.09
C LEU A 191 1.88 -10.80 10.31
N PRO A 192 2.41 -9.83 11.07
CA PRO A 192 1.84 -8.49 11.20
C PRO A 192 1.52 -7.83 9.86
N ALA A 193 2.47 -7.83 8.94
CA ALA A 193 2.31 -7.24 7.62
C ALA A 193 1.26 -7.98 6.77
N ILE A 194 1.28 -9.31 6.78
CA ILE A 194 0.30 -10.14 6.07
C ILE A 194 -1.12 -9.82 6.55
N VAL A 195 -1.33 -9.78 7.86
CA VAL A 195 -2.67 -9.53 8.43
C VAL A 195 -3.10 -8.09 8.18
N ALA A 196 -2.20 -7.11 8.31
CA ALA A 196 -2.49 -5.71 8.03
C ALA A 196 -2.93 -5.51 6.58
N LEU A 197 -2.15 -5.99 5.62
CA LEU A 197 -2.47 -5.93 4.20
C LEU A 197 -3.76 -6.67 3.86
N SER A 198 -3.95 -7.85 4.43
CA SER A 198 -5.15 -8.66 4.21
C SER A 198 -6.40 -7.97 4.74
N LEU A 199 -6.34 -7.41 5.94
CA LEU A 199 -7.46 -6.72 6.60
C LEU A 199 -7.83 -5.43 5.84
N HIS A 200 -6.84 -4.59 5.56
CA HIS A 200 -7.03 -3.33 4.85
C HIS A 200 -7.63 -3.55 3.46
N ASN A 201 -6.99 -4.40 2.65
CA ASN A 201 -7.42 -4.67 1.28
C ASN A 201 -8.72 -5.47 1.22
N GLY A 202 -8.90 -6.44 2.13
CA GLY A 202 -10.14 -7.20 2.28
C GLY A 202 -11.33 -6.31 2.65
N ALA A 203 -11.13 -5.32 3.51
CA ALA A 203 -12.17 -4.35 3.87
C ALA A 203 -12.54 -3.44 2.70
N ILE A 204 -11.57 -2.99 1.89
CA ILE A 204 -11.83 -2.19 0.69
C ILE A 204 -12.67 -2.97 -0.32
N ILE A 205 -12.21 -4.18 -0.70
CA ILE A 205 -12.91 -4.99 -1.70
C ILE A 205 -14.26 -5.44 -1.15
N GLY A 206 -14.31 -5.87 0.12
CA GLY A 206 -15.55 -6.30 0.78
C GLY A 206 -16.61 -5.20 0.80
N HIS A 207 -16.21 -3.95 1.06
CA HIS A 207 -17.12 -2.82 1.00
C HIS A 207 -17.65 -2.57 -0.42
N LEU A 208 -16.79 -2.61 -1.43
CA LEU A 208 -17.18 -2.41 -2.83
C LEU A 208 -18.13 -3.51 -3.30
N ILE A 209 -17.82 -4.77 -3.04
CA ILE A 209 -18.65 -5.92 -3.40
C ILE A 209 -19.98 -5.86 -2.64
N GLY A 210 -19.95 -5.59 -1.34
CA GLY A 210 -21.15 -5.52 -0.50
C GLY A 210 -22.14 -4.47 -1.01
N ARG A 211 -21.65 -3.29 -1.39
CA ARG A 211 -22.51 -2.25 -2.03
C ARG A 211 -23.04 -2.67 -3.38
N HIS A 212 -22.26 -3.37 -4.18
CA HIS A 212 -22.72 -3.85 -5.47
C HIS A 212 -23.87 -4.87 -5.35
N THR A 213 -23.95 -5.62 -4.24
CA THR A 213 -25.08 -6.52 -3.97
C THR A 213 -26.42 -5.80 -3.84
N GLU A 214 -26.45 -4.48 -3.61
CA GLU A 214 -27.69 -3.69 -3.57
C GLU A 214 -28.45 -3.77 -4.89
N PHE A 215 -27.73 -3.80 -6.01
CA PHE A 215 -28.30 -3.84 -7.37
C PHE A 215 -28.71 -5.25 -7.82
N LEU A 216 -28.37 -6.29 -7.06
CA LEU A 216 -28.76 -7.65 -7.40
C LEU A 216 -30.25 -7.89 -7.14
N LYS A 217 -30.96 -8.27 -8.18
CA LYS A 217 -32.34 -8.78 -8.05
C LYS A 217 -32.29 -10.25 -7.60
N ILE A 218 -32.75 -10.52 -6.39
CA ILE A 218 -32.86 -11.87 -5.87
C ILE A 218 -34.05 -12.55 -6.52
N ARG A 219 -33.95 -13.85 -6.81
CA ARG A 219 -35.08 -14.63 -7.36
C ARG A 219 -36.15 -14.77 -6.29
N PRO A 220 -37.47 -14.84 -6.69
CA PRO A 220 -38.56 -15.02 -5.73
C PRO A 220 -38.48 -16.34 -4.95
N ASP A 221 -37.85 -17.34 -5.54
CA ASP A 221 -37.65 -18.71 -5.01
C ASP A 221 -36.29 -18.91 -4.35
N ALA A 222 -35.49 -17.83 -4.18
CA ALA A 222 -34.16 -17.94 -3.63
C ALA A 222 -34.18 -18.38 -2.16
N PRO A 223 -33.34 -19.36 -1.79
CA PRO A 223 -33.22 -19.78 -0.39
C PRO A 223 -32.69 -18.66 0.49
N GLY A 224 -32.99 -18.69 1.79
CA GLY A 224 -32.46 -17.72 2.75
C GLY A 224 -31.10 -18.11 3.33
N GLY A 225 -30.48 -17.17 4.06
CA GLY A 225 -29.28 -17.40 4.87
C GLY A 225 -28.04 -17.79 4.06
N ILE A 226 -27.30 -18.78 4.53
CA ILE A 226 -26.02 -19.21 3.93
C ILE A 226 -26.22 -19.80 2.52
N ASN A 227 -27.36 -20.37 2.22
CA ASN A 227 -27.67 -20.89 0.90
C ASN A 227 -27.86 -19.75 -0.12
N LEU A 228 -28.47 -18.64 0.28
CA LEU A 228 -28.54 -17.42 -0.55
C LEU A 228 -27.13 -16.90 -0.85
N TYR A 229 -26.26 -16.88 0.18
CA TYR A 229 -24.89 -16.46 0.02
C TYR A 229 -24.14 -17.34 -0.98
N ALA A 230 -24.11 -18.65 -0.76
CA ALA A 230 -23.26 -19.57 -1.49
C ALA A 230 -23.75 -19.86 -2.92
N TYR A 231 -25.08 -19.96 -3.13
CA TYR A 231 -25.63 -20.46 -4.40
C TYR A 231 -26.26 -19.38 -5.27
N ASP A 232 -26.60 -18.20 -4.75
CA ASP A 232 -27.17 -17.11 -5.55
C ASP A 232 -26.27 -15.87 -5.64
N VAL A 233 -25.85 -15.32 -4.50
CA VAL A 233 -25.11 -14.05 -4.47
C VAL A 233 -23.64 -14.23 -4.88
N LEU A 234 -22.91 -15.15 -4.25
CA LEU A 234 -21.47 -15.33 -4.49
C LEU A 234 -21.17 -15.69 -5.96
N PRO A 235 -21.86 -16.63 -6.64
CA PRO A 235 -21.56 -16.94 -8.04
C PRO A 235 -21.74 -15.75 -8.98
N ARG A 236 -22.73 -14.90 -8.71
CA ARG A 236 -22.97 -13.68 -9.53
C ARG A 236 -21.94 -12.60 -9.30
N MET A 237 -21.41 -12.50 -8.08
CA MET A 237 -20.39 -11.50 -7.70
C MET A 237 -18.97 -11.95 -8.01
N TYR A 238 -18.75 -13.25 -8.28
CA TYR A 238 -17.42 -13.85 -8.37
C TYR A 238 -16.52 -13.19 -9.40
N ARG A 239 -17.04 -12.88 -10.58
CA ARG A 239 -16.25 -12.22 -11.63
C ARG A 239 -15.79 -10.82 -11.22
N GLN A 240 -16.66 -10.07 -10.58
CA GLN A 240 -16.34 -8.72 -10.10
C GLN A 240 -15.39 -8.76 -8.91
N PHE A 241 -15.58 -9.71 -7.99
CA PHE A 241 -14.65 -10.00 -6.89
C PHE A 241 -13.24 -10.26 -7.42
N LEU A 242 -13.08 -11.19 -8.37
CA LEU A 242 -11.78 -11.46 -8.98
C LEU A 242 -11.20 -10.23 -9.69
N ALA A 243 -12.03 -9.45 -10.38
CA ALA A 243 -11.56 -8.22 -11.04
C ALA A 243 -10.94 -7.23 -10.05
N PHE A 244 -11.60 -6.99 -8.91
CA PHE A 244 -11.08 -6.14 -7.85
C PHE A 244 -9.86 -6.75 -7.17
N LEU A 245 -9.87 -8.06 -6.90
CA LEU A 245 -8.75 -8.75 -6.28
C LEU A 245 -7.47 -8.63 -7.13
N PHE A 246 -7.55 -8.90 -8.44
CA PHE A 246 -6.42 -8.76 -9.34
C PHE A 246 -6.01 -7.30 -9.57
N TYR A 247 -6.94 -6.35 -9.49
CA TYR A 247 -6.59 -4.93 -9.49
C TYR A 247 -5.80 -4.55 -8.23
N ARG A 248 -6.21 -5.06 -7.06
CA ARG A 248 -5.51 -4.81 -5.80
C ARG A 248 -4.17 -5.54 -5.68
N TRP A 249 -3.93 -6.57 -6.46
CA TRP A 249 -2.65 -7.30 -6.44
C TRP A 249 -1.45 -6.37 -6.67
N GLU A 250 -1.51 -5.53 -7.70
CA GLU A 250 -0.49 -4.51 -7.97
C GLU A 250 -0.34 -3.53 -6.82
N VAL A 251 -1.44 -3.13 -6.21
CA VAL A 251 -1.45 -2.19 -5.09
C VAL A 251 -0.80 -2.83 -3.85
N ILE A 252 -1.19 -4.05 -3.48
CA ILE A 252 -0.60 -4.82 -2.37
C ILE A 252 0.91 -5.00 -2.58
N MET A 253 1.34 -5.24 -3.82
CA MET A 253 2.76 -5.35 -4.15
C MET A 253 3.55 -4.08 -3.80
N ARG A 254 3.01 -2.91 -4.11
CA ARG A 254 3.62 -1.63 -3.75
C ARG A 254 3.58 -1.35 -2.24
N GLU A 255 2.47 -1.68 -1.60
CA GLU A 255 2.31 -1.57 -0.15
C GLU A 255 3.32 -2.46 0.60
N THR A 256 3.61 -3.64 0.07
CA THR A 256 4.61 -4.57 0.63
C THR A 256 6.02 -3.95 0.69
N ALA A 257 6.39 -3.13 -0.29
CA ALA A 257 7.69 -2.45 -0.28
C ALA A 257 7.81 -1.45 0.89
N ILE A 258 6.73 -0.72 1.21
CA ILE A 258 6.72 0.22 2.34
C ILE A 258 6.88 -0.54 3.67
N LEU A 259 6.27 -1.71 3.81
CA LEU A 259 6.35 -2.50 5.03
C LEU A 259 7.74 -3.11 5.30
N GLY A 260 8.65 -3.06 4.32
CA GLY A 260 10.06 -3.43 4.51
C GLY A 260 10.77 -2.62 5.60
N ILE A 261 10.36 -1.39 5.80
CA ILE A 261 10.87 -0.48 6.83
C ILE A 261 10.60 -1.02 8.25
N LEU A 262 9.58 -1.84 8.42
CA LEU A 262 9.29 -2.53 9.68
C LEU A 262 10.25 -3.71 9.98
N GLY A 263 11.38 -3.81 9.27
CA GLY A 263 12.37 -4.87 9.45
C GLY A 263 12.02 -6.19 8.76
N ILE A 264 11.01 -6.20 7.88
CA ILE A 264 10.68 -7.38 7.08
C ILE A 264 11.57 -7.39 5.84
N ALA A 265 12.38 -8.42 5.65
CA ALA A 265 13.40 -8.52 4.59
C ALA A 265 12.81 -8.58 3.16
N THR A 266 11.99 -7.59 2.80
CA THR A 266 11.49 -7.32 1.45
C THR A 266 12.46 -6.43 0.68
N LEU A 267 12.18 -6.14 -0.59
CA LEU A 267 12.97 -5.17 -1.35
C LEU A 267 13.03 -3.80 -0.66
N GLY A 268 11.94 -3.36 -0.02
CA GLY A 268 11.90 -2.12 0.74
C GLY A 268 12.87 -2.08 1.92
N PHE A 269 13.06 -3.18 2.61
CA PHE A 269 14.04 -3.31 3.70
C PHE A 269 15.48 -3.06 3.22
N TYR A 270 15.85 -3.66 2.09
CA TYR A 270 17.19 -3.46 1.53
C TYR A 270 17.39 -2.05 0.97
N ILE A 271 16.34 -1.43 0.43
CA ILE A 271 16.35 -0.03 -0.01
C ILE A 271 16.55 0.90 1.20
N ASP A 272 15.78 0.70 2.27
CA ASP A 272 15.86 1.50 3.49
C ASP A 272 17.25 1.42 4.12
N ASN A 273 17.80 0.21 4.28
CA ASN A 273 19.16 0.02 4.77
C ASN A 273 20.19 0.72 3.87
N ALA A 274 20.04 0.68 2.55
CA ALA A 274 20.95 1.35 1.64
C ALA A 274 20.89 2.87 1.79
N PHE A 275 19.71 3.46 2.06
CA PHE A 275 19.57 4.88 2.38
C PHE A 275 20.19 5.21 3.76
N ALA A 276 19.95 4.40 4.79
CA ALA A 276 20.52 4.57 6.11
C ALA A 276 22.08 4.54 6.08
N ASP A 277 22.63 3.70 5.20
CA ASP A 277 24.08 3.60 4.97
C ASP A 277 24.63 4.68 4.02
N LEU A 278 23.79 5.61 3.52
CA LEU A 278 24.12 6.62 2.50
C LEU A 278 24.71 6.00 1.20
N ARG A 279 24.31 4.78 0.88
CA ARG A 279 24.73 4.04 -0.33
C ARG A 279 23.68 4.18 -1.44
N PHE A 280 23.61 5.38 -2.00
CA PHE A 280 22.63 5.73 -3.03
C PHE A 280 22.77 4.88 -4.30
N ASP A 281 23.97 4.42 -4.63
CA ASP A 281 24.24 3.47 -5.71
C ASP A 281 23.45 2.16 -5.54
N ARG A 282 23.44 1.60 -4.33
CA ARG A 282 22.68 0.38 -3.98
C ARG A 282 21.18 0.64 -3.96
N ALA A 283 20.78 1.74 -3.30
CA ALA A 283 19.38 2.13 -3.23
C ALA A 283 18.75 2.26 -4.61
N MET A 284 19.41 2.99 -5.53
CA MET A 284 18.92 3.17 -6.90
C MET A 284 18.83 1.87 -7.68
N PHE A 285 19.81 0.99 -7.55
CA PHE A 285 19.76 -0.35 -8.16
C PHE A 285 18.53 -1.13 -7.70
N LEU A 286 18.29 -1.18 -6.39
CA LEU A 286 17.14 -1.89 -5.81
C LEU A 286 15.80 -1.24 -6.13
N ILE A 287 15.73 0.09 -6.22
CA ILE A 287 14.55 0.83 -6.68
C ILE A 287 14.21 0.45 -8.13
N VAL A 288 15.21 0.37 -9.02
CA VAL A 288 14.98 -0.05 -10.40
C VAL A 288 14.47 -1.50 -10.45
N ILE A 289 15.06 -2.41 -9.68
CA ILE A 289 14.57 -3.79 -9.57
C ILE A 289 13.13 -3.85 -9.06
N THR A 290 12.80 -3.06 -8.04
CA THR A 290 11.44 -2.97 -7.49
C THR A 290 10.46 -2.44 -8.54
N ALA A 291 10.85 -1.41 -9.30
CA ALA A 291 10.03 -0.86 -10.37
C ALA A 291 9.78 -1.90 -11.49
N LEU A 292 10.80 -2.63 -11.91
CA LEU A 292 10.69 -3.69 -12.91
C LEU A 292 9.79 -4.83 -12.42
N LEU A 293 9.92 -5.22 -11.14
CA LEU A 293 9.06 -6.23 -10.54
C LEU A 293 7.59 -5.79 -10.50
N ASN A 294 7.33 -4.54 -10.10
CA ASN A 294 5.99 -3.95 -10.10
C ASN A 294 5.38 -3.90 -11.52
N LEU A 295 6.16 -3.49 -12.53
CA LEU A 295 5.72 -3.49 -13.92
C LEU A 295 5.40 -4.90 -14.42
N GLY A 296 6.18 -5.90 -14.02
CA GLY A 296 5.94 -7.31 -14.33
C GLY A 296 4.63 -7.83 -13.74
N ILE A 297 4.39 -7.56 -12.46
CA ILE A 297 3.15 -7.97 -11.76
C ILE A 297 1.93 -7.25 -12.36
N ASP A 298 2.02 -5.96 -12.64
CA ASP A 298 0.94 -5.21 -13.28
C ASP A 298 0.63 -5.76 -14.69
N ALA A 299 1.65 -6.04 -15.50
CA ALA A 299 1.47 -6.66 -16.82
C ALA A 299 0.80 -8.04 -16.70
N LEU A 300 1.22 -8.86 -15.74
CA LEU A 300 0.63 -10.17 -15.46
C LEU A 300 -0.83 -10.04 -14.99
N SER A 301 -1.09 -9.16 -14.04
CA SER A 301 -2.44 -8.86 -13.54
C SER A 301 -3.38 -8.42 -14.67
N ARG A 302 -2.95 -7.50 -15.53
CA ARG A 302 -3.71 -7.08 -16.73
C ARG A 302 -3.96 -8.23 -17.69
N ARG A 303 -2.96 -9.10 -17.91
CA ARG A 303 -3.10 -10.26 -18.79
C ARG A 303 -4.13 -11.25 -18.25
N ILE A 304 -4.09 -11.55 -16.96
CA ILE A 304 -5.06 -12.45 -16.31
C ILE A 304 -6.47 -11.86 -16.38
N ARG A 305 -6.65 -10.58 -16.06
CA ARG A 305 -7.96 -9.91 -16.13
C ARG A 305 -8.54 -9.95 -17.55
N ARG A 306 -7.72 -9.73 -18.56
CA ARG A 306 -8.14 -9.84 -19.99
C ARG A 306 -8.51 -11.28 -20.37
N TYR A 307 -7.69 -12.26 -19.98
CA TYR A 307 -7.95 -13.67 -20.24
C TYR A 307 -9.26 -14.16 -19.63
N LEU A 308 -9.51 -13.78 -18.38
CA LEU A 308 -10.73 -14.11 -17.66
C LEU A 308 -11.93 -13.21 -18.04
N ARG A 309 -11.77 -12.28 -18.98
CA ARG A 309 -12.77 -11.28 -19.40
C ARG A 309 -13.40 -10.55 -18.22
N LEU A 310 -12.57 -10.22 -17.21
CA LEU A 310 -13.01 -9.49 -16.03
C LEU A 310 -13.13 -8.00 -16.38
N GLN A 311 -14.33 -7.44 -16.36
CA GLN A 311 -14.57 -6.01 -16.52
C GLN A 311 -14.86 -5.39 -15.17
N THR A 312 -14.09 -4.40 -14.77
CA THR A 312 -14.42 -3.49 -13.69
C THR A 312 -15.30 -2.38 -14.28
N ARG A 313 -16.61 -2.48 -14.12
CA ARG A 313 -17.52 -1.40 -14.46
C ARG A 313 -17.47 -0.37 -13.34
N THR A 314 -16.53 0.57 -13.44
CA THR A 314 -16.32 1.66 -12.47
C THR A 314 -17.13 2.92 -12.82
N GLU A 315 -17.91 2.91 -13.89
CA GLU A 315 -18.57 4.11 -14.42
C GLU A 315 -19.90 4.46 -13.75
N GLU A 316 -20.39 3.69 -12.78
CA GLU A 316 -21.72 3.94 -12.15
C GLU A 316 -21.67 4.02 -10.60
N LEU A 317 -20.52 4.38 -9.98
CA LEU A 317 -20.46 4.54 -8.52
C LEU A 317 -20.14 5.98 -8.10
#